data_52a032310cc4986a4e80b5ae28226630
#
_entry.id   52a032310cc4986a4e80b5ae28226630
#
_cell.length_a   1.000
_cell.length_b   1.000
_cell.length_c   1.000
_cell.angle_alpha   90.00
_cell.angle_beta   90.00
_cell.angle_gamma   90.00
#
_symmetry.space_group_name_H-M   'P 1'
#
loop_
_entity.id
_entity.type
_entity.pdbx_description
1 polymer ?
#
loop_
_entity_poly.entity_id
_entity_poly.type
_entity_poly.pdbx_seq_one_letter_code
_entity_poly.pdbx_strand_id
1 'polypeptide(L)'
;METLWWSTLFFFFIFKASTLKIINPGDVIKDGGETLESENGTFEMGFFSPGNSNNRYIGIWYKFSNTTVVWVANREAPVSDNNGVLSFDNNGILTLFNETNGVVWYTNPNTSRTPHEPVLQLFDSGNLVVKEKNEDDSKNFFWESFDFPSDNLLPGMKIGINLITGFEYYISSWKSSDDPSQGQYSLRIDPHGYPQVVLKKGSETVYRAGSWDGHYLSARKPDDNPIPLYSYNFVINENEIYFKSELKNSSFISRYTMDPSGLMQRFIWNQMKNEWQVYSTAQADGCSTYGLCGSYASCKSGRFPLCSCLEGFKPKSSMNTSDGCSRTTLLGCSGDGFLKQRRLALPDTSKSWANGSMNLKECEEFCVKNCACTAYANLDVTKGSGCLVWLDELIDITEFSQDVQPLYIRLPISELDKIQRKMEKKKAVIIAISIIVPMGSMVTLFLLYKLKKNLSNKGKTKEKMEMQIFDFATIANATNNFSSNNKLGQGGFGNVYKGMLKEGKEIAVKRLSKDSGQGFDEFKSEVTLIVKLQHRNLVKLFGCCIKGDERMLIYEYLPNKSLDNFIFGCLVEIK
;
A
#
# COMPACT_ATOMS: atom_id res chain seq x y z
N MET A 1 -74.52 21.30 -5.60
CA MET A 1 -73.77 20.23 -4.93
C MET A 1 -72.29 20.57 -5.08
N GLU A 2 -71.82 21.30 -4.07
CA GLU A 2 -70.40 21.75 -4.02
C GLU A 2 -69.59 20.73 -3.25
N THR A 3 -68.58 20.17 -3.86
CA THR A 3 -67.62 19.28 -3.23
C THR A 3 -66.42 20.09 -2.74
N LEU A 4 -66.34 20.28 -1.42
CA LEU A 4 -65.20 20.84 -0.71
C LEU A 4 -64.01 19.89 -0.83
N TRP A 5 -62.91 20.38 -1.40
CA TRP A 5 -61.60 19.74 -1.34
C TRP A 5 -60.87 20.19 -0.07
N TRP A 6 -60.63 19.25 0.86
CA TRP A 6 -59.74 19.44 2.00
C TRP A 6 -58.33 19.06 1.56
N SER A 7 -57.48 20.06 1.32
CA SER A 7 -56.04 19.86 1.17
C SER A 7 -55.40 19.87 2.56
N THR A 8 -55.07 18.68 3.07
CA THR A 8 -54.23 18.51 4.26
C THR A 8 -52.78 18.80 3.89
N LEU A 9 -52.30 19.98 4.26
CA LEU A 9 -50.86 20.32 4.24
C LEU A 9 -50.18 19.51 5.35
N PHE A 10 -49.48 18.44 4.99
CA PHE A 10 -48.51 17.80 5.83
C PHE A 10 -47.27 18.70 5.92
N PHE A 11 -47.14 19.44 7.03
CA PHE A 11 -45.87 20.07 7.40
C PHE A 11 -44.90 18.95 7.86
N PHE A 12 -44.01 18.54 6.97
CA PHE A 12 -42.82 17.83 7.37
C PHE A 12 -41.91 18.80 8.15
N PHE A 13 -41.97 18.76 9.47
CA PHE A 13 -40.93 19.32 10.31
C PHE A 13 -39.67 18.48 10.09
N ILE A 14 -38.79 18.95 9.20
CA ILE A 14 -37.41 18.47 9.16
C ILE A 14 -36.79 19.01 10.46
N PHE A 15 -36.74 18.19 11.49
CA PHE A 15 -35.88 18.43 12.64
C PHE A 15 -34.43 18.42 12.12
N LYS A 16 -33.88 19.58 11.86
CA LYS A 16 -32.47 19.75 11.64
C LYS A 16 -31.83 19.54 13.01
N ALA A 17 -31.16 18.40 13.23
CA ALA A 17 -30.38 18.19 14.43
C ALA A 17 -29.43 19.38 14.58
N SER A 18 -29.46 20.07 15.71
CA SER A 18 -28.52 21.15 15.97
C SER A 18 -27.16 20.53 16.28
N THR A 19 -26.09 21.12 15.74
CA THR A 19 -24.72 20.67 15.99
C THR A 19 -24.04 21.63 16.93
N LEU A 20 -23.39 21.08 17.96
CA LEU A 20 -22.56 21.82 18.91
C LEU A 20 -21.11 21.81 18.41
N LYS A 21 -20.33 22.84 18.72
CA LYS A 21 -18.89 22.90 18.45
C LYS A 21 -18.07 22.68 19.73
N ILE A 22 -18.64 23.04 20.84
CA ILE A 22 -18.05 22.92 22.20
C ILE A 22 -19.17 22.53 23.14
N ILE A 23 -18.87 21.67 24.10
CA ILE A 23 -19.75 21.33 25.21
C ILE A 23 -19.18 21.94 26.48
N ASN A 24 -19.98 22.73 27.18
CA ASN A 24 -19.63 23.34 28.46
C ASN A 24 -20.20 22.52 29.62
N PRO A 25 -19.68 22.71 30.84
CA PRO A 25 -20.27 22.08 32.03
C PRO A 25 -21.77 22.37 32.17
N GLY A 26 -22.56 21.33 32.41
CA GLY A 26 -24.01 21.38 32.47
C GLY A 26 -24.71 21.08 31.14
N ASP A 27 -24.03 21.11 30.01
CA ASP A 27 -24.62 20.70 28.74
C ASP A 27 -24.79 19.18 28.69
N VAL A 28 -25.82 18.74 27.97
CA VAL A 28 -26.14 17.33 27.79
C VAL A 28 -26.43 17.00 26.33
N ILE A 29 -25.97 15.85 25.87
CA ILE A 29 -26.37 15.26 24.59
C ILE A 29 -27.31 14.10 24.90
N LYS A 30 -28.55 14.15 24.37
CA LYS A 30 -29.54 13.08 24.48
C LYS A 30 -29.54 12.21 23.23
N ASP A 31 -29.88 10.94 23.38
CA ASP A 31 -30.05 10.06 22.24
C ASP A 31 -31.12 10.58 21.28
N GLY A 32 -30.82 10.63 19.97
CA GLY A 32 -31.65 11.24 18.94
C GLY A 32 -31.67 12.78 18.94
N GLY A 33 -30.86 13.43 19.81
CA GLY A 33 -30.76 14.89 19.93
C GLY A 33 -29.61 15.50 19.15
N GLU A 34 -28.90 16.40 19.83
CA GLU A 34 -27.78 17.14 19.26
C GLU A 34 -26.51 16.27 19.13
N THR A 35 -25.62 16.65 18.23
CA THR A 35 -24.29 16.05 18.06
C THR A 35 -23.21 17.10 18.27
N LEU A 36 -21.99 16.66 18.64
CA LEU A 36 -20.81 17.49 18.71
C LEU A 36 -20.02 17.35 17.40
N GLU A 37 -19.75 18.47 16.74
CA GLU A 37 -19.05 18.51 15.45
C GLU A 37 -17.68 19.16 15.60
N SER A 38 -16.67 18.65 14.90
CA SER A 38 -15.34 19.29 14.82
C SER A 38 -15.41 20.64 14.09
N GLU A 39 -14.40 21.51 14.29
CA GLU A 39 -14.43 22.89 13.80
C GLU A 39 -14.73 23.00 12.31
N ASN A 40 -13.99 22.25 11.48
CA ASN A 40 -14.18 22.23 10.03
C ASN A 40 -15.23 21.20 9.56
N GLY A 41 -15.92 20.52 10.46
CA GLY A 41 -16.97 19.57 10.13
C GLY A 41 -16.47 18.24 9.56
N THR A 42 -15.24 17.86 9.84
CA THR A 42 -14.69 16.57 9.40
C THR A 42 -15.27 15.41 10.19
N PHE A 43 -15.38 15.58 11.51
CA PHE A 43 -15.89 14.57 12.43
C PHE A 43 -17.15 15.03 13.17
N GLU A 44 -17.92 14.06 13.59
CA GLU A 44 -19.13 14.23 14.39
C GLU A 44 -19.17 13.15 15.47
N MET A 45 -19.63 13.52 16.67
CA MET A 45 -19.82 12.63 17.83
C MET A 45 -21.26 12.64 18.29
N GLY A 46 -21.79 11.49 18.62
CA GLY A 46 -23.16 11.34 19.14
C GLY A 46 -23.51 9.89 19.42
N PHE A 47 -24.80 9.64 19.60
CA PHE A 47 -25.33 8.29 19.75
C PHE A 47 -25.47 7.59 18.40
N PHE A 48 -25.09 6.32 18.35
CA PHE A 48 -25.26 5.48 17.15
C PHE A 48 -25.54 4.02 17.54
N SER A 49 -26.06 3.25 16.59
CA SER A 49 -26.16 1.79 16.66
C SER A 49 -25.33 1.17 15.54
N PRO A 50 -24.46 0.20 15.83
CA PRO A 50 -23.67 -0.47 14.82
C PRO A 50 -24.50 -1.52 14.06
N GLY A 51 -24.41 -1.54 12.73
CA GLY A 51 -25.05 -2.55 11.88
C GLY A 51 -26.55 -2.70 12.16
N ASN A 52 -26.97 -3.91 12.52
CA ASN A 52 -28.35 -4.25 12.87
C ASN A 52 -28.60 -4.29 14.39
N SER A 53 -27.67 -3.81 15.19
CA SER A 53 -27.80 -3.80 16.65
C SER A 53 -28.83 -2.75 17.12
N ASN A 54 -29.60 -3.09 18.13
CA ASN A 54 -30.46 -2.14 18.85
C ASN A 54 -29.72 -1.44 20.00
N ASN A 55 -28.54 -1.91 20.35
CA ASN A 55 -27.70 -1.29 21.38
C ASN A 55 -27.21 0.09 20.93
N ARG A 56 -27.15 1.01 21.91
CA ARG A 56 -26.74 2.39 21.67
C ARG A 56 -25.37 2.65 22.27
N TYR A 57 -24.54 3.34 21.49
CA TYR A 57 -23.17 3.68 21.83
C TYR A 57 -22.91 5.16 21.56
N ILE A 58 -21.97 5.77 22.30
CA ILE A 58 -21.37 7.06 21.95
C ILE A 58 -20.19 6.77 21.03
N GLY A 59 -20.21 7.36 19.84
CA GLY A 59 -19.14 7.19 18.86
C GLY A 59 -18.73 8.47 18.16
N ILE A 60 -17.58 8.42 17.53
CA ILE A 60 -17.07 9.45 16.61
C ILE A 60 -17.00 8.84 15.22
N TRP A 61 -17.52 9.57 14.23
CA TRP A 61 -17.53 9.16 12.82
C TRP A 61 -17.16 10.31 11.90
N TYR A 62 -16.79 9.98 10.66
CA TYR A 62 -16.61 11.00 9.63
C TYR A 62 -17.98 11.53 9.18
N LYS A 63 -18.19 12.85 9.24
CA LYS A 63 -19.46 13.47 8.85
C LYS A 63 -19.85 13.21 7.39
N PHE A 64 -18.87 13.15 6.49
CA PHE A 64 -19.08 12.82 5.08
C PHE A 64 -19.30 11.31 4.82
N SER A 65 -19.09 10.46 5.84
CA SER A 65 -19.26 9.00 5.78
C SER A 65 -19.75 8.50 7.14
N ASN A 66 -21.02 8.79 7.45
CA ASN A 66 -21.64 8.56 8.76
C ASN A 66 -21.70 7.09 9.20
N THR A 67 -21.45 6.15 8.27
CA THR A 67 -21.30 4.72 8.58
C THR A 67 -19.87 4.36 9.02
N THR A 68 -18.92 5.30 8.90
CA THR A 68 -17.51 5.06 9.23
C THR A 68 -17.21 5.59 10.63
N VAL A 69 -17.55 4.79 11.65
CA VAL A 69 -17.22 5.05 13.05
C VAL A 69 -15.73 4.76 13.26
N VAL A 70 -15.03 5.67 13.95
CA VAL A 70 -13.59 5.57 14.20
C VAL A 70 -13.23 5.42 15.68
N TRP A 71 -14.18 5.71 16.56
CA TRP A 71 -14.01 5.58 18.00
C TRP A 71 -15.33 5.33 18.70
N VAL A 72 -15.33 4.55 19.79
CA VAL A 72 -16.50 4.21 20.60
C VAL A 72 -16.15 4.31 22.07
N ALA A 73 -16.91 5.12 22.84
CA ALA A 73 -16.67 5.35 24.25
C ALA A 73 -17.03 4.13 25.11
N ASN A 74 -18.28 3.73 25.07
CA ASN A 74 -18.87 2.70 25.91
C ASN A 74 -18.93 1.33 25.22
N ARG A 75 -17.87 0.94 24.51
CA ARG A 75 -17.84 -0.27 23.69
C ARG A 75 -18.14 -1.55 24.46
N GLU A 76 -17.78 -1.61 25.76
CA GLU A 76 -18.00 -2.79 26.62
C GLU A 76 -19.34 -2.72 27.37
N ALA A 77 -20.01 -1.56 27.39
CA ALA A 77 -21.23 -1.33 28.15
C ALA A 77 -22.25 -0.56 27.31
N PRO A 78 -23.01 -1.24 26.41
CA PRO A 78 -24.03 -0.58 25.62
C PRO A 78 -25.19 -0.06 26.48
N VAL A 79 -25.86 0.99 26.00
CA VAL A 79 -27.19 1.37 26.47
C VAL A 79 -28.19 0.57 25.67
N SER A 80 -29.12 -0.12 26.35
CA SER A 80 -30.09 -1.03 25.72
C SER A 80 -31.37 -0.33 25.26
N ASP A 81 -31.52 0.95 25.56
CA ASP A 81 -32.69 1.80 25.24
C ASP A 81 -32.24 3.06 24.46
N ASN A 82 -33.20 3.84 24.00
CA ASN A 82 -32.96 5.09 23.26
C ASN A 82 -33.02 6.35 24.15
N ASN A 83 -32.91 6.19 25.47
CA ASN A 83 -33.00 7.27 26.45
C ASN A 83 -31.65 7.62 27.08
N GLY A 84 -30.57 7.22 26.45
CA GLY A 84 -29.22 7.55 26.90
C GLY A 84 -28.98 9.07 26.99
N VAL A 85 -28.26 9.50 28.03
CA VAL A 85 -27.91 10.90 28.27
C VAL A 85 -26.39 11.00 28.53
N LEU A 86 -25.70 11.75 27.71
CA LEU A 86 -24.30 12.09 27.90
C LEU A 86 -24.21 13.46 28.53
N SER A 87 -23.65 13.57 29.73
CA SER A 87 -23.52 14.79 30.52
C SER A 87 -22.05 15.17 30.77
N PHE A 88 -21.75 16.46 30.76
CA PHE A 88 -20.43 16.99 31.05
C PHE A 88 -20.49 17.88 32.31
N ASP A 89 -19.61 17.61 33.29
CA ASP A 89 -19.65 18.29 34.58
C ASP A 89 -18.55 19.33 34.78
N ASN A 90 -18.62 20.09 35.90
CA ASN A 90 -17.63 21.11 36.24
C ASN A 90 -16.24 20.55 36.60
N ASN A 91 -16.11 19.26 36.83
CA ASN A 91 -14.82 18.61 37.07
C ASN A 91 -14.16 18.15 35.75
N GLY A 92 -14.80 18.39 34.61
CA GLY A 92 -14.32 17.94 33.31
C GLY A 92 -14.61 16.44 33.06
N ILE A 93 -15.58 15.87 33.75
CA ILE A 93 -15.95 14.45 33.58
C ILE A 93 -17.14 14.36 32.63
N LEU A 94 -16.96 13.58 31.56
CA LEU A 94 -18.02 13.21 30.64
C LEU A 94 -18.62 11.89 31.13
N THR A 95 -19.92 11.84 31.39
CA THR A 95 -20.61 10.66 31.95
C THR A 95 -21.83 10.30 31.10
N LEU A 96 -21.91 9.03 30.74
CA LEU A 96 -23.06 8.44 30.02
C LEU A 96 -24.01 7.77 31.05
N PHE A 97 -25.24 8.17 31.04
CA PHE A 97 -26.31 7.61 31.84
C PHE A 97 -27.31 6.83 30.97
N ASN A 98 -27.94 5.80 31.54
CA ASN A 98 -29.10 5.13 30.97
C ASN A 98 -30.42 5.78 31.43
N GLU A 99 -31.57 5.26 30.99
CA GLU A 99 -32.91 5.74 31.34
C GLU A 99 -33.14 5.84 32.85
N THR A 100 -32.56 4.94 33.63
CA THR A 100 -32.74 4.92 35.11
C THR A 100 -31.73 5.77 35.85
N ASN A 101 -30.99 6.64 35.16
CA ASN A 101 -29.84 7.43 35.68
C ASN A 101 -28.71 6.58 36.24
N GLY A 102 -28.60 5.32 35.83
CA GLY A 102 -27.42 4.50 36.10
C GLY A 102 -26.23 4.91 35.24
N VAL A 103 -25.06 5.04 35.85
CA VAL A 103 -23.81 5.35 35.13
C VAL A 103 -23.42 4.14 34.30
N VAL A 104 -23.32 4.31 32.96
CA VAL A 104 -22.93 3.29 32.02
C VAL A 104 -21.43 3.42 31.71
N TRP A 105 -20.95 4.64 31.51
CA TRP A 105 -19.56 4.94 31.20
C TRP A 105 -19.21 6.37 31.63
N TYR A 106 -17.94 6.61 31.90
CA TYR A 106 -17.42 7.96 32.19
C TYR A 106 -15.95 8.08 31.81
N THR A 107 -15.49 9.33 31.56
CA THR A 107 -14.07 9.64 31.38
C THR A 107 -13.38 9.57 32.74
N ASN A 108 -12.22 8.88 32.76
CA ASN A 108 -11.36 8.84 33.94
C ASN A 108 -10.08 9.63 33.62
N PRO A 109 -9.97 10.87 34.08
CA PRO A 109 -8.76 11.67 33.81
C PRO A 109 -7.52 11.05 34.47
N ASN A 110 -6.46 10.89 33.69
CA ASN A 110 -5.17 10.37 34.18
C ASN A 110 -4.35 11.40 34.97
N THR A 111 -4.99 12.48 35.43
CA THR A 111 -4.32 13.61 36.08
C THR A 111 -4.98 13.93 37.43
N SER A 112 -4.16 14.27 38.43
CA SER A 112 -4.61 14.80 39.72
C SER A 112 -5.00 16.29 39.66
N ARG A 113 -4.91 16.91 38.48
CA ARG A 113 -5.30 18.31 38.27
C ARG A 113 -6.79 18.38 38.02
N THR A 114 -7.47 19.31 38.70
CA THR A 114 -8.86 19.67 38.40
C THR A 114 -8.89 20.88 37.48
N PRO A 115 -9.68 20.86 36.38
CA PRO A 115 -9.83 22.01 35.51
C PRO A 115 -10.61 23.14 36.20
N HIS A 116 -10.34 24.39 35.81
CA HIS A 116 -11.05 25.56 36.26
C HIS A 116 -12.29 25.86 35.42
N GLU A 117 -12.09 25.95 34.10
CA GLU A 117 -13.12 26.16 33.09
C GLU A 117 -13.04 25.05 32.02
N PRO A 118 -13.41 23.82 32.37
CA PRO A 118 -13.31 22.72 31.41
C PRO A 118 -14.23 22.91 30.23
N VAL A 119 -13.77 22.51 29.06
CA VAL A 119 -14.60 22.35 27.86
C VAL A 119 -14.30 21.01 27.21
N LEU A 120 -15.33 20.42 26.59
CA LEU A 120 -15.21 19.25 25.75
C LEU A 120 -15.24 19.71 24.28
N GLN A 121 -14.23 19.35 23.52
CA GLN A 121 -14.10 19.73 22.11
C GLN A 121 -13.67 18.54 21.25
N LEU A 122 -14.28 18.41 20.08
CA LEU A 122 -13.87 17.46 19.05
C LEU A 122 -12.99 18.16 18.02
N PHE A 123 -11.75 17.70 17.86
CA PHE A 123 -10.81 18.27 16.90
C PHE A 123 -11.00 17.67 15.49
N ASP A 124 -10.50 18.38 14.45
CA ASP A 124 -10.50 17.90 13.07
C ASP A 124 -9.53 16.73 12.82
N SER A 125 -8.75 16.34 13.82
CA SER A 125 -7.99 15.09 13.87
C SER A 125 -8.84 13.87 14.23
N GLY A 126 -10.06 14.07 14.72
CA GLY A 126 -10.93 13.05 15.31
C GLY A 126 -10.68 12.83 16.81
N ASN A 127 -9.80 13.63 17.45
CA ASN A 127 -9.54 13.56 18.87
C ASN A 127 -10.59 14.36 19.67
N LEU A 128 -11.30 13.67 20.57
CA LEU A 128 -12.19 14.29 21.54
C LEU A 128 -11.38 14.58 22.80
N VAL A 129 -11.36 15.84 23.23
CA VAL A 129 -10.50 16.28 24.34
C VAL A 129 -11.28 17.03 25.41
N VAL A 130 -10.88 16.84 26.66
CA VAL A 130 -11.23 17.69 27.79
C VAL A 130 -10.05 18.61 28.09
N LYS A 131 -10.25 19.91 27.96
CA LYS A 131 -9.19 20.93 28.13
C LYS A 131 -9.72 22.15 28.86
N GLU A 132 -8.82 23.04 29.31
CA GLU A 132 -9.21 24.41 29.69
C GLU A 132 -9.72 25.18 28.48
N LYS A 133 -10.69 26.05 28.66
CA LYS A 133 -11.36 26.80 27.58
C LYS A 133 -10.40 27.56 26.68
N ASN A 134 -9.31 28.10 27.22
CA ASN A 134 -8.33 28.92 26.50
C ASN A 134 -6.98 28.21 26.31
N GLU A 135 -6.93 26.90 26.47
CA GLU A 135 -5.69 26.12 26.37
C GLU A 135 -5.74 25.24 25.10
N ASP A 136 -4.73 25.38 24.25
CA ASP A 136 -4.61 24.61 23.02
C ASP A 136 -3.36 23.69 22.99
N ASP A 137 -2.50 23.74 24.05
CA ASP A 137 -1.37 22.81 24.12
C ASP A 137 -1.85 21.41 24.53
N SER A 138 -1.65 20.45 23.64
CA SER A 138 -2.02 19.04 23.85
C SER A 138 -1.37 18.41 25.10
N LYS A 139 -0.26 18.96 25.60
CA LYS A 139 0.37 18.49 26.83
C LYS A 139 -0.47 18.79 28.09
N ASN A 140 -1.44 19.67 27.97
CA ASN A 140 -2.26 20.15 29.08
C ASN A 140 -3.70 19.59 29.07
N PHE A 141 -4.01 18.67 28.16
CA PHE A 141 -5.32 18.03 28.16
C PHE A 141 -5.52 17.20 29.44
N PHE A 142 -6.74 17.25 29.98
CA PHE A 142 -7.11 16.46 31.15
C PHE A 142 -7.47 15.03 30.76
N TRP A 143 -8.07 14.87 29.59
CA TRP A 143 -8.42 13.61 29.00
C TRP A 143 -8.51 13.75 27.48
N GLU A 144 -8.19 12.67 26.75
CA GLU A 144 -8.31 12.61 25.31
C GLU A 144 -8.70 11.21 24.82
N SER A 145 -9.56 11.15 23.80
CA SER A 145 -10.01 9.89 23.21
C SER A 145 -8.89 9.11 22.52
N PHE A 146 -7.83 9.80 22.09
CA PHE A 146 -6.68 9.17 21.45
C PHE A 146 -5.87 8.28 22.39
N ASP A 147 -6.01 8.44 23.71
CA ASP A 147 -5.43 7.54 24.70
C ASP A 147 -6.20 6.20 24.80
N PHE A 148 -7.44 6.15 24.30
CA PHE A 148 -8.33 4.98 24.37
C PHE A 148 -8.83 4.55 22.98
N PRO A 149 -7.93 4.13 22.06
CA PRO A 149 -8.32 3.77 20.71
C PRO A 149 -9.32 2.62 20.66
N SER A 150 -10.17 2.57 19.63
CA SER A 150 -11.05 1.44 19.34
C SER A 150 -10.37 0.44 18.38
N ASP A 151 -10.91 0.32 17.17
CA ASP A 151 -10.42 -0.52 16.07
C ASP A 151 -9.71 0.30 14.98
N ASN A 152 -9.73 1.61 15.09
CA ASN A 152 -9.08 2.52 14.16
C ASN A 152 -7.87 3.21 14.79
N LEU A 153 -6.83 3.40 13.98
CA LEU A 153 -5.66 4.24 14.29
C LEU A 153 -5.68 5.42 13.31
N LEU A 154 -6.08 6.59 13.82
CA LEU A 154 -6.06 7.85 13.08
C LEU A 154 -4.65 8.45 13.10
N PRO A 155 -4.30 9.33 12.12
CA PRO A 155 -3.06 10.08 12.18
C PRO A 155 -2.93 10.85 13.50
N GLY A 156 -1.78 10.73 14.17
CA GLY A 156 -1.53 11.33 15.48
C GLY A 156 -1.85 10.45 16.68
N MET A 157 -2.66 9.39 16.54
CA MET A 157 -2.86 8.40 17.60
C MET A 157 -1.58 7.61 17.88
N LYS A 158 -1.39 7.26 19.17
CA LYS A 158 -0.29 6.41 19.65
C LYS A 158 -0.73 4.96 19.76
N ILE A 159 0.17 4.02 19.45
CA ILE A 159 0.18 2.68 20.04
C ILE A 159 1.44 2.55 20.87
N GLY A 160 1.35 2.07 22.09
CA GLY A 160 2.49 2.07 22.99
C GLY A 160 2.18 1.65 24.42
N ILE A 161 3.11 1.97 25.30
CA ILE A 161 3.01 1.69 26.74
C ILE A 161 3.66 2.82 27.53
N ASN A 162 2.98 3.27 28.55
CA ASN A 162 3.55 4.12 29.60
C ASN A 162 4.26 3.20 30.62
N LEU A 163 5.57 3.28 30.71
CA LEU A 163 6.39 2.41 31.56
C LEU A 163 6.26 2.69 33.05
N ILE A 164 5.77 3.90 33.42
CA ILE A 164 5.58 4.30 34.81
C ILE A 164 4.27 3.72 35.36
N THR A 165 3.19 3.82 34.58
CA THR A 165 1.84 3.41 34.99
C THR A 165 1.47 2.01 34.53
N GLY A 166 2.17 1.46 33.53
CA GLY A 166 1.81 0.24 32.84
C GLY A 166 0.61 0.40 31.89
N PHE A 167 0.13 1.63 31.66
CA PHE A 167 -1.00 1.88 30.77
C PHE A 167 -0.60 1.64 29.31
N GLU A 168 -1.38 0.82 28.59
CA GLU A 168 -1.16 0.49 27.19
C GLU A 168 -2.11 1.24 26.25
N TYR A 169 -1.56 1.87 25.22
CA TYR A 169 -2.28 2.44 24.10
C TYR A 169 -2.30 1.41 22.97
N TYR A 170 -3.45 0.83 22.67
CA TYR A 170 -3.55 -0.17 21.62
C TYR A 170 -4.90 -0.14 20.93
N ILE A 171 -4.95 -0.58 19.66
CA ILE A 171 -6.22 -0.82 18.97
C ILE A 171 -6.60 -2.29 19.09
N SER A 172 -7.90 -2.54 19.18
CA SER A 172 -8.45 -3.90 19.16
C SER A 172 -9.63 -3.99 18.22
N SER A 173 -9.75 -5.12 17.53
CA SER A 173 -10.87 -5.35 16.64
C SER A 173 -12.22 -5.23 17.38
N TRP A 174 -13.26 -4.92 16.65
CA TRP A 174 -14.61 -5.19 17.12
C TRP A 174 -14.82 -6.69 17.22
N LYS A 175 -15.75 -7.11 18.05
CA LYS A 175 -16.14 -8.52 18.17
C LYS A 175 -16.88 -9.01 16.93
N SER A 176 -17.74 -8.15 16.34
CA SER A 176 -18.39 -8.35 15.06
C SER A 176 -18.75 -6.98 14.43
N SER A 177 -19.31 -6.97 13.23
CA SER A 177 -19.82 -5.74 12.58
C SER A 177 -20.88 -5.00 13.39
N ASP A 178 -21.60 -5.70 14.26
CA ASP A 178 -22.75 -5.21 15.03
C ASP A 178 -22.44 -5.07 16.53
N ASP A 179 -21.21 -5.43 16.95
CA ASP A 179 -20.79 -5.41 18.35
C ASP A 179 -19.38 -4.79 18.47
N PRO A 180 -19.27 -3.52 18.92
CA PRO A 180 -17.99 -2.82 19.07
C PRO A 180 -17.19 -3.25 20.29
N SER A 181 -17.70 -4.16 21.16
CA SER A 181 -16.92 -4.71 22.26
C SER A 181 -15.62 -5.34 21.77
N GLN A 182 -14.63 -5.44 22.65
CA GLN A 182 -13.29 -5.91 22.27
C GLN A 182 -13.34 -7.31 21.66
N GLY A 183 -12.85 -7.43 20.43
CA GLY A 183 -12.66 -8.69 19.71
C GLY A 183 -11.37 -9.39 20.12
N GLN A 184 -11.02 -10.43 19.36
CA GLN A 184 -9.89 -11.30 19.69
C GLN A 184 -8.54 -10.71 19.28
N TYR A 185 -8.51 -9.72 18.36
CA TYR A 185 -7.27 -9.21 17.80
C TYR A 185 -6.90 -7.86 18.40
N SER A 186 -5.62 -7.65 18.65
CA SER A 186 -5.10 -6.35 19.12
C SER A 186 -3.72 -6.05 18.54
N LEU A 187 -3.50 -4.80 18.10
CA LEU A 187 -2.20 -4.28 17.66
C LEU A 187 -1.57 -3.53 18.83
N ARG A 188 -0.40 -3.99 19.26
CA ARG A 188 0.29 -3.52 20.46
C ARG A 188 1.78 -3.34 20.21
N ILE A 189 2.46 -2.64 21.11
CA ILE A 189 3.91 -2.74 21.26
C ILE A 189 4.23 -3.88 22.22
N ASP A 190 5.12 -4.78 21.79
CA ASP A 190 5.80 -5.71 22.67
C ASP A 190 7.07 -5.03 23.19
N PRO A 191 7.17 -4.72 24.50
CA PRO A 191 8.31 -4.01 25.06
C PRO A 191 9.49 -4.93 25.41
N HIS A 192 9.34 -6.26 25.27
CA HIS A 192 10.38 -7.22 25.63
C HIS A 192 11.54 -7.15 24.63
N GLY A 193 12.77 -7.20 25.16
CA GLY A 193 13.97 -7.05 24.36
C GLY A 193 14.05 -5.64 23.73
N TYR A 194 14.17 -5.56 22.39
CA TYR A 194 14.06 -4.30 21.70
C TYR A 194 12.63 -4.12 21.15
N PRO A 195 11.93 -3.04 21.51
CA PRO A 195 10.51 -2.88 21.27
C PRO A 195 10.10 -3.07 19.82
N GLN A 196 8.97 -3.76 19.59
CA GLN A 196 8.44 -4.07 18.28
C GLN A 196 6.90 -3.99 18.24
N VAL A 197 6.34 -3.72 17.05
CA VAL A 197 4.89 -3.68 16.83
C VAL A 197 4.40 -5.07 16.43
N VAL A 198 3.44 -5.60 17.18
CA VAL A 198 2.86 -6.93 16.99
C VAL A 198 1.34 -6.91 16.94
N LEU A 199 0.76 -7.76 16.11
CA LEU A 199 -0.66 -8.09 16.13
C LEU A 199 -0.82 -9.41 16.89
N LYS A 200 -1.67 -9.40 17.91
CA LYS A 200 -1.99 -10.58 18.71
C LYS A 200 -3.41 -11.04 18.46
N LYS A 201 -3.61 -12.37 18.54
CA LYS A 201 -4.93 -12.99 18.70
C LYS A 201 -4.97 -13.59 20.10
N GLY A 202 -5.72 -12.96 21.01
CA GLY A 202 -5.57 -13.25 22.45
C GLY A 202 -4.15 -12.99 22.92
N SER A 203 -3.45 -14.03 23.39
CA SER A 203 -2.04 -13.96 23.82
C SER A 203 -1.04 -14.27 22.70
N GLU A 204 -1.46 -14.88 21.60
CA GLU A 204 -0.58 -15.33 20.53
C GLU A 204 -0.25 -14.21 19.54
N THR A 205 1.02 -14.05 19.20
CA THR A 205 1.45 -13.18 18.09
C THR A 205 1.12 -13.86 16.77
N VAL A 206 0.32 -13.20 15.92
CA VAL A 206 -0.09 -13.73 14.60
C VAL A 206 0.53 -12.97 13.42
N TYR A 207 0.98 -11.73 13.67
CA TYR A 207 1.69 -10.91 12.71
C TYR A 207 2.63 -9.95 13.44
N ARG A 208 3.73 -9.57 12.82
CA ARG A 208 4.72 -8.64 13.35
C ARG A 208 5.08 -7.61 12.30
N ALA A 209 4.91 -6.33 12.61
CA ALA A 209 5.40 -5.24 11.79
C ALA A 209 6.90 -4.96 12.04
N GLY A 210 7.45 -5.48 13.13
CA GLY A 210 8.86 -5.43 13.49
C GLY A 210 9.24 -4.29 14.43
N SER A 211 10.53 -4.19 14.70
CA SER A 211 11.17 -3.15 15.47
C SER A 211 11.49 -1.94 14.59
N TRP A 212 11.72 -0.80 15.23
CA TRP A 212 12.12 0.43 14.53
C TRP A 212 13.60 0.40 14.16
N ASP A 213 13.94 0.73 12.90
CA ASP A 213 15.31 0.74 12.39
C ASP A 213 15.91 2.17 12.28
N GLY A 214 15.20 3.17 12.79
CA GLY A 214 15.52 4.59 12.64
C GLY A 214 14.70 5.26 11.51
N HIS A 215 14.06 4.49 10.62
CA HIS A 215 13.30 5.01 9.50
C HIS A 215 11.95 4.31 9.29
N TYR A 216 11.90 2.97 9.40
CA TYR A 216 10.71 2.15 9.23
C TYR A 216 10.62 1.03 10.26
N LEU A 217 9.49 0.36 10.29
CA LEU A 217 9.33 -0.91 11.00
C LEU A 217 9.96 -2.04 10.17
N SER A 218 10.91 -2.77 10.76
CA SER A 218 11.87 -3.64 10.08
C SER A 218 11.28 -4.83 9.32
N ALA A 219 10.08 -5.31 9.70
CA ALA A 219 9.41 -6.40 9.00
C ALA A 219 8.39 -5.92 7.96
N ARG A 220 8.21 -4.61 7.81
CA ARG A 220 7.36 -4.03 6.78
C ARG A 220 8.14 -3.91 5.47
N LYS A 221 7.52 -4.32 4.36
CA LYS A 221 8.07 -4.06 3.03
C LYS A 221 8.30 -2.55 2.86
N PRO A 222 9.51 -2.10 2.47
CA PRO A 222 9.74 -0.69 2.17
C PRO A 222 8.75 -0.18 1.13
N ASP A 223 8.27 1.04 1.33
CA ASP A 223 7.30 1.67 0.42
C ASP A 223 8.05 2.07 -0.86
N ASP A 224 7.63 1.54 -2.02
CA ASP A 224 8.20 1.86 -3.33
C ASP A 224 7.79 3.28 -3.79
N ASN A 225 6.96 3.99 -3.01
CA ASN A 225 6.49 5.33 -3.35
C ASN A 225 7.57 6.39 -3.05
N PRO A 226 8.03 7.16 -4.06
CA PRO A 226 9.06 8.19 -3.88
C PRO A 226 8.59 9.37 -2.99
N ILE A 227 7.29 9.54 -2.79
CA ILE A 227 6.73 10.59 -1.92
C ILE A 227 5.99 9.91 -0.77
N PRO A 228 6.64 9.72 0.40
CA PRO A 228 5.98 9.11 1.54
C PRO A 228 4.83 9.99 2.04
N LEU A 229 3.63 9.43 2.05
CA LEU A 229 2.41 10.11 2.50
C LEU A 229 2.42 10.38 4.02
N TYR A 230 3.19 9.56 4.75
CA TYR A 230 3.27 9.59 6.21
C TYR A 230 4.68 9.91 6.70
N SER A 231 4.75 10.57 7.84
CA SER A 231 5.89 10.54 8.76
C SER A 231 5.59 9.55 9.87
N TYR A 232 6.65 8.87 10.32
CA TYR A 232 6.58 7.90 11.40
C TYR A 232 7.46 8.35 12.53
N ASN A 233 7.00 8.17 13.75
CA ASN A 233 7.76 8.47 14.96
C ASN A 233 7.68 7.26 15.91
N PHE A 234 8.84 6.76 16.30
CA PHE A 234 8.98 5.71 17.30
C PHE A 234 9.82 6.26 18.46
N VAL A 235 9.18 6.41 19.59
CA VAL A 235 9.82 6.97 20.80
C VAL A 235 10.10 5.83 21.78
N ILE A 236 11.34 5.77 22.27
CA ILE A 236 11.77 4.87 23.33
C ILE A 236 12.50 5.72 24.35
N ASN A 237 11.94 5.87 25.55
CA ASN A 237 12.57 6.56 26.67
C ASN A 237 12.21 5.86 28.00
N GLU A 238 12.65 6.40 29.11
CA GLU A 238 12.43 5.81 30.45
C GLU A 238 10.96 5.85 30.89
N ASN A 239 10.13 6.71 30.31
CA ASN A 239 8.75 6.91 30.71
C ASN A 239 7.76 6.20 29.80
N GLU A 240 8.04 6.12 28.49
CA GLU A 240 7.09 5.59 27.52
C GLU A 240 7.80 5.02 26.29
N ILE A 241 7.14 4.03 25.69
CA ILE A 241 7.47 3.50 24.37
C ILE A 241 6.23 3.63 23.52
N TYR A 242 6.31 4.35 22.39
CA TYR A 242 5.18 4.43 21.47
C TYR A 242 5.59 4.61 20.02
N PHE A 243 4.70 4.18 19.15
CA PHE A 243 4.72 4.43 17.70
C PHE A 243 3.52 5.28 17.31
N LYS A 244 3.75 6.30 16.50
CA LYS A 244 2.68 7.07 15.86
C LYS A 244 3.00 7.39 14.41
N SER A 245 1.97 7.58 13.60
CA SER A 245 2.08 8.04 12.21
C SER A 245 1.29 9.32 12.01
N GLU A 246 1.82 10.24 11.23
CA GLU A 246 1.20 11.52 10.90
C GLU A 246 1.17 11.70 9.39
N LEU A 247 0.14 12.34 8.87
CA LEU A 247 0.07 12.72 7.46
C LEU A 247 0.99 13.92 7.20
N LYS A 248 1.84 13.82 6.17
CA LYS A 248 2.68 14.94 5.72
C LYS A 248 1.88 16.03 5.01
N ASN A 249 0.71 15.68 4.48
CA ASN A 249 -0.19 16.61 3.82
C ASN A 249 -1.60 16.42 4.41
N SER A 250 -2.08 17.45 5.09
CA SER A 250 -3.40 17.51 5.74
C SER A 250 -4.60 17.46 4.76
N SER A 251 -4.35 17.61 3.45
CA SER A 251 -5.42 17.48 2.44
C SER A 251 -5.91 16.05 2.26
N PHE A 252 -5.14 15.05 2.72
CA PHE A 252 -5.57 13.65 2.69
C PHE A 252 -6.30 13.28 3.96
N ILE A 253 -7.36 12.50 3.81
CA ILE A 253 -8.05 11.88 4.93
C ILE A 253 -7.75 10.39 4.90
N SER A 254 -7.26 9.86 6.01
CA SER A 254 -6.84 8.46 6.10
C SER A 254 -7.10 7.87 7.47
N ARG A 255 -7.35 6.57 7.49
CA ARG A 255 -7.48 5.76 8.71
C ARG A 255 -6.84 4.39 8.52
N TYR A 256 -6.37 3.78 9.60
CA TYR A 256 -5.85 2.42 9.62
C TYR A 256 -6.77 1.60 10.52
N THR A 257 -7.43 0.59 9.97
CA THR A 257 -8.53 -0.11 10.63
C THR A 257 -8.21 -1.59 10.80
N MET A 258 -8.60 -2.14 11.93
CA MET A 258 -8.60 -3.57 12.22
C MET A 258 -10.02 -4.10 12.13
N ASP A 259 -10.29 -4.99 11.19
CA ASP A 259 -11.60 -5.64 11.11
C ASP A 259 -11.76 -6.77 12.16
N PRO A 260 -12.98 -7.33 12.36
CA PRO A 260 -13.20 -8.42 13.31
C PRO A 260 -12.40 -9.70 13.02
N SER A 261 -11.90 -9.90 11.81
CA SER A 261 -11.02 -11.02 11.45
C SER A 261 -9.54 -10.79 11.78
N GLY A 262 -9.17 -9.58 12.23
CA GLY A 262 -7.81 -9.15 12.50
C GLY A 262 -7.07 -8.63 11.27
N LEU A 263 -7.76 -8.44 10.14
CA LEU A 263 -7.14 -7.86 8.95
C LEU A 263 -6.91 -6.37 9.16
N MET A 264 -5.66 -5.94 8.96
CA MET A 264 -5.24 -4.55 9.13
C MET A 264 -5.12 -3.87 7.77
N GLN A 265 -5.95 -2.84 7.53
CA GLN A 265 -5.96 -2.10 6.27
C GLN A 265 -5.90 -0.60 6.50
N ARG A 266 -5.11 0.05 5.67
CA ARG A 266 -5.07 1.51 5.57
C ARG A 266 -5.97 1.97 4.44
N PHE A 267 -6.86 2.91 4.75
CA PHE A 267 -7.76 3.52 3.81
C PHE A 267 -7.43 5.00 3.60
N ILE A 268 -7.66 5.48 2.39
CA ILE A 268 -7.62 6.89 2.01
C ILE A 268 -8.97 7.26 1.40
N TRP A 269 -9.49 8.41 1.78
CA TRP A 269 -10.73 8.92 1.22
C TRP A 269 -10.52 9.49 -0.19
N ASN A 270 -11.25 8.98 -1.15
CA ASN A 270 -11.29 9.53 -2.50
C ASN A 270 -12.47 10.50 -2.63
N GLN A 271 -12.18 11.81 -2.61
CA GLN A 271 -13.20 12.86 -2.70
C GLN A 271 -13.98 12.83 -4.02
N MET A 272 -13.34 12.47 -5.14
CA MET A 272 -14.01 12.42 -6.46
C MET A 272 -15.04 11.28 -6.55
N LYS A 273 -14.76 10.15 -5.91
CA LYS A 273 -15.64 8.98 -5.92
C LYS A 273 -16.55 8.90 -4.71
N ASN A 274 -16.29 9.72 -3.70
CA ASN A 274 -16.99 9.70 -2.40
C ASN A 274 -16.95 8.31 -1.74
N GLU A 275 -15.76 7.66 -1.73
CA GLU A 275 -15.57 6.32 -1.19
C GLU A 275 -14.20 6.14 -0.52
N TRP A 276 -14.12 5.19 0.41
CA TRP A 276 -12.86 4.75 0.98
C TRP A 276 -12.14 3.79 0.03
N GLN A 277 -10.88 4.07 -0.27
CA GLN A 277 -10.02 3.20 -1.07
C GLN A 277 -8.94 2.56 -0.19
N VAL A 278 -8.71 1.26 -0.37
CA VAL A 278 -7.61 0.55 0.31
C VAL A 278 -6.29 1.05 -0.25
N TYR A 279 -5.48 1.66 0.61
CA TYR A 279 -4.12 2.09 0.27
C TYR A 279 -3.08 0.99 0.50
N SER A 280 -3.18 0.28 1.64
CA SER A 280 -2.30 -0.84 1.95
C SER A 280 -2.96 -1.83 2.90
N THR A 281 -2.53 -3.09 2.82
CA THR A 281 -2.91 -4.16 3.73
C THR A 281 -1.65 -4.68 4.43
N ALA A 282 -1.68 -4.84 5.76
CA ALA A 282 -0.51 -5.30 6.50
C ALA A 282 -0.19 -6.77 6.21
N GLN A 283 -1.22 -7.63 6.27
CA GLN A 283 -1.09 -9.07 5.99
C GLN A 283 -1.32 -9.35 4.49
N ALA A 284 -0.49 -8.75 3.62
CA ALA A 284 -0.73 -8.74 2.18
C ALA A 284 -0.33 -10.05 1.48
N ASP A 285 0.49 -10.90 2.10
CA ASP A 285 1.02 -12.09 1.45
C ASP A 285 1.19 -13.28 2.42
N GLY A 286 1.57 -14.44 1.86
CA GLY A 286 1.75 -15.67 2.64
C GLY A 286 2.89 -15.61 3.67
N CYS A 287 3.80 -14.63 3.57
CA CYS A 287 4.90 -14.43 4.53
C CYS A 287 4.52 -13.54 5.72
N SER A 288 3.27 -13.08 5.78
CA SER A 288 2.79 -12.20 6.86
C SER A 288 2.42 -12.97 8.13
N THR A 289 2.33 -14.30 8.09
CA THR A 289 2.07 -15.12 9.28
C THR A 289 3.32 -15.20 10.13
N TYR A 290 3.19 -14.79 11.40
CA TYR A 290 4.31 -14.83 12.36
C TYR A 290 4.91 -16.24 12.52
N GLY A 291 6.23 -16.31 12.47
CA GLY A 291 6.99 -17.54 12.70
C GLY A 291 6.76 -18.66 11.67
N LEU A 292 6.10 -18.38 10.53
CA LEU A 292 5.70 -19.38 9.51
C LEU A 292 6.81 -20.37 9.13
N CYS A 293 8.05 -19.89 9.00
CA CYS A 293 9.18 -20.71 8.54
C CYS A 293 10.04 -21.27 9.69
N GLY A 294 9.67 -21.01 10.93
CA GLY A 294 10.44 -21.44 12.09
C GLY A 294 11.82 -20.77 12.19
N SER A 295 12.71 -21.37 13.01
CA SER A 295 14.02 -20.80 13.31
C SER A 295 15.00 -20.89 12.14
N TYR A 296 15.87 -19.89 12.00
CA TYR A 296 16.95 -19.80 11.01
C TYR A 296 16.49 -20.02 9.56
N ALA A 297 15.23 -19.74 9.28
CA ALA A 297 14.66 -19.78 7.94
C ALA A 297 14.05 -18.44 7.58
N SER A 298 14.03 -18.12 6.29
CA SER A 298 13.38 -16.93 5.74
C SER A 298 12.20 -17.30 4.87
N CYS A 299 11.15 -16.49 4.95
CA CYS A 299 10.00 -16.55 4.06
C CYS A 299 10.18 -15.58 2.89
N LYS A 300 9.93 -16.04 1.66
CA LYS A 300 9.96 -15.21 0.46
C LYS A 300 8.66 -15.31 -0.31
N SER A 301 7.93 -14.22 -0.39
CA SER A 301 6.71 -14.12 -1.19
C SER A 301 6.97 -14.38 -2.68
N GLY A 302 6.03 -15.09 -3.33
CA GLY A 302 6.15 -15.44 -4.76
C GLY A 302 7.14 -16.56 -5.07
N ARG A 303 7.74 -17.24 -4.07
CA ARG A 303 8.59 -18.41 -4.24
C ARG A 303 7.85 -19.69 -3.82
N PHE A 304 8.17 -20.82 -4.43
CA PHE A 304 7.73 -22.14 -3.95
C PHE A 304 8.96 -23.05 -3.79
N PRO A 305 9.16 -23.66 -2.61
CA PRO A 305 8.46 -23.42 -1.35
C PRO A 305 8.72 -22.01 -0.80
N LEU A 306 7.76 -21.46 -0.02
CA LEU A 306 7.87 -20.12 0.57
C LEU A 306 9.07 -20.00 1.51
N CYS A 307 9.33 -21.05 2.30
CA CYS A 307 10.38 -21.09 3.30
C CYS A 307 11.68 -21.63 2.74
N SER A 308 12.80 -21.03 3.14
CA SER A 308 14.15 -21.54 2.86
C SER A 308 15.09 -21.26 4.02
N CYS A 309 16.03 -22.18 4.26
CA CYS A 309 17.06 -21.97 5.27
C CYS A 309 17.96 -20.79 4.91
N LEU A 310 18.40 -20.07 5.92
CA LEU A 310 19.46 -19.09 5.79
C LEU A 310 20.77 -19.77 5.34
N GLU A 311 21.65 -19.02 4.71
CA GLU A 311 22.95 -19.55 4.31
C GLU A 311 23.76 -20.02 5.53
N GLY A 312 24.34 -21.21 5.47
CA GLY A 312 25.01 -21.88 6.59
C GLY A 312 24.10 -22.74 7.48
N PHE A 313 22.81 -22.85 7.10
CA PHE A 313 21.83 -23.65 7.81
C PHE A 313 21.21 -24.71 6.88
N LYS A 314 20.67 -25.79 7.48
CA LYS A 314 20.00 -26.89 6.79
C LYS A 314 18.63 -27.18 7.41
N PRO A 315 17.66 -27.70 6.67
CA PRO A 315 16.34 -28.05 7.21
C PRO A 315 16.45 -29.00 8.41
N LYS A 316 15.63 -28.77 9.45
CA LYS A 316 15.46 -29.71 10.60
C LYS A 316 14.74 -30.96 10.14
N SER A 317 13.80 -30.87 9.22
CA SER A 317 13.05 -31.97 8.61
C SER A 317 13.20 -31.96 7.10
N SER A 318 13.35 -33.15 6.50
CA SER A 318 13.39 -33.30 5.04
C SER A 318 12.02 -33.13 4.37
N MET A 319 10.93 -33.26 5.14
CA MET A 319 9.55 -33.25 4.61
C MET A 319 8.84 -31.90 4.79
N ASN A 320 9.28 -31.07 5.75
CA ASN A 320 8.58 -29.82 6.05
C ASN A 320 9.57 -28.67 6.27
N THR A 321 9.58 -27.72 5.35
CA THR A 321 10.45 -26.53 5.42
C THR A 321 9.98 -25.52 6.47
N SER A 322 8.75 -25.67 7.01
CA SER A 322 8.19 -24.81 8.07
C SER A 322 8.69 -25.19 9.47
N ASP A 323 9.30 -26.37 9.64
CA ASP A 323 9.86 -26.80 10.94
C ASP A 323 11.14 -26.04 11.30
N GLY A 324 11.58 -25.15 10.42
CA GLY A 324 12.79 -24.35 10.60
C GLY A 324 14.07 -25.09 10.20
N CYS A 325 15.18 -24.44 10.51
CA CYS A 325 16.50 -24.89 10.11
C CYS A 325 17.44 -25.00 11.33
N SER A 326 18.45 -25.82 11.19
CA SER A 326 19.55 -25.99 12.16
C SER A 326 20.87 -25.60 11.52
N ARG A 327 21.86 -25.22 12.32
CA ARG A 327 23.22 -24.93 11.81
C ARG A 327 23.82 -26.13 11.12
N THR A 328 24.45 -25.95 9.98
CA THR A 328 25.16 -27.01 9.28
C THR A 328 26.38 -27.46 10.09
N THR A 329 27.08 -26.49 10.68
CA THR A 329 28.23 -26.69 11.56
C THR A 329 27.96 -25.91 12.85
N LEU A 330 28.27 -26.50 14.01
CA LEU A 330 28.11 -25.86 15.32
C LEU A 330 29.09 -24.68 15.46
N LEU A 331 28.68 -23.68 16.25
CA LEU A 331 29.56 -22.55 16.60
C LEU A 331 30.67 -23.04 17.54
N GLY A 332 31.86 -22.54 17.33
CA GLY A 332 33.02 -22.85 18.15
C GLY A 332 33.36 -21.78 19.18
N CYS A 333 32.64 -20.69 19.18
CA CYS A 333 32.87 -19.46 19.95
C CYS A 333 34.18 -18.73 19.58
N SER A 334 35.30 -19.40 19.60
CA SER A 334 36.57 -18.90 19.04
C SER A 334 36.71 -19.35 17.60
N GLY A 335 36.93 -18.40 16.68
CA GLY A 335 37.07 -18.70 15.24
C GLY A 335 35.74 -18.71 14.46
N ASP A 336 34.72 -18.06 14.99
CA ASP A 336 33.51 -17.74 14.24
C ASP A 336 33.63 -16.35 13.60
N GLY A 337 32.86 -16.10 12.55
CA GLY A 337 32.73 -14.81 11.90
C GLY A 337 31.29 -14.48 11.57
N PHE A 338 31.04 -13.46 10.75
CA PHE A 338 29.70 -12.99 10.47
C PHE A 338 29.42 -12.90 8.97
N LEU A 339 28.25 -13.43 8.58
CA LEU A 339 27.72 -13.29 7.24
C LEU A 339 26.78 -12.09 7.20
N LYS A 340 27.13 -11.08 6.39
CA LYS A 340 26.30 -9.91 6.17
C LYS A 340 25.17 -10.21 5.21
N GLN A 341 23.91 -10.06 5.65
CA GLN A 341 22.70 -10.19 4.86
C GLN A 341 22.01 -8.83 4.73
N ARG A 342 21.60 -8.43 3.52
CA ARG A 342 21.01 -7.10 3.24
C ARG A 342 19.55 -7.12 2.84
N ARG A 343 18.96 -8.30 2.65
CA ARG A 343 17.60 -8.47 2.12
C ARG A 343 16.68 -9.16 3.11
N LEU A 344 17.09 -9.28 4.34
CA LEU A 344 16.33 -9.92 5.39
C LEU A 344 15.72 -8.86 6.31
N ALA A 345 14.41 -8.98 6.60
CA ALA A 345 13.82 -8.31 7.73
C ALA A 345 14.57 -8.71 9.00
N LEU A 346 14.68 -7.79 9.96
CA LEU A 346 15.24 -8.18 11.27
C LEU A 346 14.36 -9.24 11.90
N PRO A 347 14.95 -10.27 12.52
CA PRO A 347 14.24 -11.29 13.27
C PRO A 347 13.41 -10.70 14.43
N ASP A 348 12.55 -11.50 15.03
CA ASP A 348 11.87 -11.16 16.28
C ASP A 348 12.86 -10.62 17.32
N THR A 349 12.52 -9.50 17.94
CA THR A 349 13.40 -8.80 18.89
C THR A 349 12.99 -8.99 20.35
N SER A 350 11.98 -9.80 20.64
CA SER A 350 11.48 -10.03 22.01
C SER A 350 12.53 -10.60 22.97
N LYS A 351 13.51 -11.33 22.42
CA LYS A 351 14.64 -11.92 23.16
C LYS A 351 15.98 -11.31 22.76
N SER A 352 15.98 -10.09 22.25
CA SER A 352 17.20 -9.37 21.87
C SER A 352 17.71 -8.50 23.01
N TRP A 353 18.97 -8.10 22.90
CA TRP A 353 19.60 -7.08 23.74
C TRP A 353 19.97 -5.86 22.88
N ALA A 354 19.78 -4.67 23.41
CA ALA A 354 20.03 -3.44 22.68
C ALA A 354 20.86 -2.44 23.51
N ASN A 355 21.76 -1.70 22.83
CA ASN A 355 22.50 -0.60 23.42
C ASN A 355 22.64 0.54 22.41
N GLY A 356 22.02 1.70 22.70
CA GLY A 356 22.00 2.85 21.82
C GLY A 356 23.34 3.60 21.69
N SER A 357 24.28 3.43 22.64
CA SER A 357 25.54 4.15 22.67
C SER A 357 26.67 3.48 21.90
N MET A 358 26.54 2.20 21.57
CA MET A 358 27.55 1.43 20.83
C MET A 358 27.48 1.73 19.34
N ASN A 359 28.64 1.76 18.69
CA ASN A 359 28.72 1.72 17.22
C ASN A 359 28.73 0.27 16.70
N LEU A 360 28.61 0.08 15.37
CA LEU A 360 28.51 -1.25 14.76
C LEU A 360 29.75 -2.12 15.02
N LYS A 361 30.94 -1.54 15.09
CA LYS A 361 32.19 -2.27 15.36
C LYS A 361 32.24 -2.77 16.79
N GLU A 362 31.87 -1.92 17.74
CA GLU A 362 31.75 -2.30 19.15
C GLU A 362 30.68 -3.38 19.35
N CYS A 363 29.59 -3.31 18.56
CA CYS A 363 28.53 -4.33 18.53
C CYS A 363 29.08 -5.69 18.05
N GLU A 364 29.89 -5.69 16.98
CA GLU A 364 30.57 -6.89 16.49
C GLU A 364 31.51 -7.48 17.55
N GLU A 365 32.35 -6.65 18.16
CA GLU A 365 33.27 -7.07 19.21
C GLU A 365 32.56 -7.65 20.44
N PHE A 366 31.41 -7.03 20.83
CA PHE A 366 30.56 -7.57 21.89
C PHE A 366 30.01 -8.95 21.52
N CYS A 367 29.48 -9.10 20.29
CA CYS A 367 28.94 -10.36 19.79
C CYS A 367 30.02 -11.45 19.68
N VAL A 368 31.26 -11.10 19.26
CA VAL A 368 32.39 -12.05 19.22
C VAL A 368 32.69 -12.59 20.60
N LYS A 369 32.75 -11.74 21.62
CA LYS A 369 33.08 -12.10 23.01
C LYS A 369 31.94 -12.88 23.69
N ASN A 370 30.70 -12.72 23.25
CA ASN A 370 29.54 -13.40 23.80
C ASN A 370 29.18 -14.64 22.97
N CYS A 371 29.47 -15.84 23.49
CA CYS A 371 29.21 -17.10 22.77
C CYS A 371 27.73 -17.39 22.52
N ALA A 372 26.81 -16.78 23.28
CA ALA A 372 25.37 -16.88 23.05
C ALA A 372 24.89 -15.99 21.88
N CYS A 373 25.71 -15.03 21.45
CA CYS A 373 25.32 -14.16 20.34
C CYS A 373 25.19 -14.93 19.02
N THR A 374 24.01 -14.87 18.42
CA THR A 374 23.68 -15.53 17.14
C THR A 374 23.69 -14.59 15.95
N ALA A 375 23.37 -13.31 16.18
CA ALA A 375 23.39 -12.26 15.16
C ALA A 375 23.46 -10.87 15.80
N TYR A 376 23.84 -9.86 15.01
CA TYR A 376 23.76 -8.47 15.41
C TYR A 376 23.37 -7.55 14.23
N ALA A 377 22.88 -6.35 14.56
CA ALA A 377 22.55 -5.28 13.61
C ALA A 377 22.72 -3.89 14.23
N ASN A 378 22.66 -2.82 13.44
CA ASN A 378 22.48 -1.46 13.96
C ASN A 378 21.08 -1.31 14.58
N LEU A 379 20.90 -0.41 15.54
CA LEU A 379 19.60 0.05 15.99
C LEU A 379 19.01 1.10 15.05
N ASP A 380 19.85 2.04 14.62
CA ASP A 380 19.46 3.17 13.77
C ASP A 380 20.32 3.19 12.51
N VAL A 381 19.70 2.80 11.38
CA VAL A 381 20.40 2.79 10.07
C VAL A 381 20.65 4.18 9.53
N THR A 382 19.86 5.18 9.94
CA THR A 382 19.98 6.56 9.45
C THR A 382 21.21 7.24 10.01
N LYS A 383 21.53 6.92 11.28
CA LYS A 383 22.72 7.41 11.98
C LYS A 383 23.91 6.44 11.93
N GLY A 384 23.66 5.19 11.51
CA GLY A 384 24.65 4.12 11.54
C GLY A 384 25.13 3.76 12.94
N SER A 385 24.26 3.94 13.95
CA SER A 385 24.57 3.81 15.38
C SER A 385 23.66 2.86 16.12
N GLY A 386 24.05 2.53 17.36
CA GLY A 386 23.35 1.58 18.20
C GLY A 386 23.65 0.13 17.85
N CYS A 387 23.49 -0.73 18.83
CA CYS A 387 23.77 -2.15 18.76
C CYS A 387 22.52 -2.95 19.15
N LEU A 388 22.11 -3.86 18.28
CA LEU A 388 21.05 -4.83 18.53
C LEU A 388 21.63 -6.22 18.36
N VAL A 389 21.47 -7.08 19.38
CA VAL A 389 22.06 -8.43 19.43
C VAL A 389 20.99 -9.47 19.75
N TRP A 390 20.98 -10.55 18.99
CA TRP A 390 20.16 -11.72 19.27
C TRP A 390 20.99 -12.77 20.02
N LEU A 391 20.46 -13.24 21.13
CA LEU A 391 21.09 -14.24 22.00
C LEU A 391 20.42 -15.61 21.93
N ASP A 392 19.40 -15.75 21.08
CA ASP A 392 18.60 -16.96 20.90
C ASP A 392 18.43 -17.27 19.40
N GLU A 393 17.53 -18.21 19.07
CA GLU A 393 17.19 -18.54 17.69
C GLU A 393 16.61 -17.33 16.94
N LEU A 394 16.97 -17.20 15.68
CA LEU A 394 16.44 -16.16 14.80
C LEU A 394 15.15 -16.66 14.17
N ILE A 395 14.02 -16.04 14.49
CA ILE A 395 12.69 -16.43 14.01
C ILE A 395 12.01 -15.27 13.28
N ASP A 396 11.00 -15.58 12.49
CA ASP A 396 10.14 -14.60 11.79
C ASP A 396 10.91 -13.66 10.85
N ILE A 397 11.63 -14.25 9.91
CA ILE A 397 12.47 -13.53 8.95
C ILE A 397 11.81 -13.55 7.58
N THR A 398 11.57 -12.37 6.99
CA THR A 398 11.10 -12.20 5.62
C THR A 398 12.23 -11.77 4.70
N GLU A 399 12.32 -12.38 3.50
CA GLU A 399 13.28 -11.97 2.47
C GLU A 399 12.64 -10.98 1.49
N PHE A 400 13.22 -9.79 1.37
CA PHE A 400 12.78 -8.75 0.44
C PHE A 400 13.53 -8.81 -0.90
N SER A 401 12.95 -8.20 -1.95
CA SER A 401 13.58 -8.07 -3.26
C SER A 401 14.68 -7.01 -3.30
N GLN A 402 14.59 -6.00 -2.43
CA GLN A 402 15.52 -4.88 -2.30
C GLN A 402 16.34 -4.96 -1.02
N ASP A 403 17.42 -4.22 -0.97
CA ASP A 403 18.28 -4.14 0.22
C ASP A 403 17.55 -3.36 1.32
N VAL A 404 17.61 -3.90 2.53
CA VAL A 404 17.10 -3.30 3.78
C VAL A 404 18.24 -3.24 4.79
N GLN A 405 17.90 -3.00 6.06
CA GLN A 405 18.87 -2.98 7.14
C GLN A 405 19.76 -4.24 7.15
N PRO A 406 21.11 -4.12 7.18
CA PRO A 406 21.98 -5.28 7.24
C PRO A 406 21.86 -6.05 8.55
N LEU A 407 21.69 -7.38 8.44
CA LEU A 407 21.75 -8.33 9.54
C LEU A 407 23.08 -9.12 9.43
N TYR A 408 23.83 -9.23 10.51
CA TYR A 408 25.09 -9.96 10.59
C TYR A 408 24.89 -11.25 11.36
N ILE A 409 24.91 -12.38 10.66
CA ILE A 409 24.61 -13.70 11.23
C ILE A 409 25.91 -14.42 11.54
N ARG A 410 26.08 -14.89 12.80
CA ARG A 410 27.26 -15.61 13.24
C ARG A 410 27.33 -17.01 12.64
N LEU A 411 28.44 -17.32 12.00
CA LEU A 411 28.74 -18.62 11.39
C LEU A 411 30.19 -19.01 11.67
N PRO A 412 30.51 -20.33 11.72
CA PRO A 412 31.89 -20.81 11.72
C PRO A 412 32.64 -20.34 10.49
N ILE A 413 33.95 -20.02 10.62
CA ILE A 413 34.79 -19.60 9.48
C ILE A 413 34.73 -20.61 8.34
N SER A 414 34.72 -21.91 8.66
CA SER A 414 34.63 -22.97 7.63
C SER A 414 33.39 -22.87 6.75
N GLU A 415 32.25 -22.41 7.30
CA GLU A 415 31.02 -22.18 6.53
C GLU A 415 31.10 -20.87 5.74
N LEU A 416 31.66 -19.81 6.32
CA LEU A 416 31.90 -18.54 5.62
C LEU A 416 32.78 -18.73 4.39
N ASP A 417 33.88 -19.49 4.52
CA ASP A 417 34.76 -19.82 3.39
C ASP A 417 34.03 -20.59 2.28
N LYS A 418 33.17 -21.55 2.65
CA LYS A 418 32.35 -22.28 1.67
C LYS A 418 31.39 -21.34 0.92
N ILE A 419 30.71 -20.46 1.66
CA ILE A 419 29.78 -19.48 1.10
C ILE A 419 30.54 -18.51 0.19
N GLN A 420 31.68 -17.99 0.62
CA GLN A 420 32.51 -17.08 -0.15
C GLN A 420 32.98 -17.72 -1.46
N ARG A 421 33.54 -18.94 -1.40
CA ARG A 421 33.95 -19.70 -2.61
C ARG A 421 32.76 -19.94 -3.55
N LYS A 422 31.56 -20.21 -3.03
CA LYS A 422 30.36 -20.35 -3.86
C LYS A 422 29.97 -19.05 -4.53
N MET A 423 30.07 -17.91 -3.83
CA MET A 423 29.81 -16.58 -4.40
C MET A 423 30.84 -16.20 -5.47
N GLU A 424 32.14 -16.47 -5.21
CA GLU A 424 33.21 -16.21 -6.17
C GLU A 424 33.05 -17.04 -7.45
N LYS A 425 32.68 -18.32 -7.33
CA LYS A 425 32.37 -19.18 -8.48
C LYS A 425 31.16 -18.63 -9.28
N LYS A 426 30.10 -18.19 -8.60
CA LYS A 426 28.95 -17.56 -9.28
C LYS A 426 29.33 -16.28 -9.98
N LYS A 427 30.13 -15.40 -9.35
CA LYS A 427 30.68 -14.18 -9.98
C LYS A 427 31.54 -14.50 -11.21
N ALA A 428 32.43 -15.48 -11.09
CA ALA A 428 33.29 -15.92 -12.21
C ALA A 428 32.45 -16.44 -13.39
N VAL A 429 31.39 -17.22 -13.12
CA VAL A 429 30.45 -17.71 -14.16
C VAL A 429 29.71 -16.53 -14.82
N ILE A 430 29.19 -15.58 -14.05
CA ILE A 430 28.51 -14.40 -14.59
C ILE A 430 29.46 -13.58 -15.47
N ILE A 431 30.71 -13.34 -15.01
CA ILE A 431 31.73 -12.64 -15.77
C ILE A 431 32.07 -13.41 -17.05
N ALA A 432 32.25 -14.72 -16.98
CA ALA A 432 32.49 -15.56 -18.15
C ALA A 432 31.34 -15.46 -19.17
N ILE A 433 30.08 -15.56 -18.72
CA ILE A 433 28.90 -15.42 -19.59
C ILE A 433 28.86 -14.01 -20.22
N SER A 434 29.12 -12.96 -19.41
CA SER A 434 29.11 -11.57 -19.88
C SER A 434 30.18 -11.27 -20.93
N ILE A 435 31.28 -12.07 -21.00
CA ILE A 435 32.34 -11.97 -22.02
C ILE A 435 32.01 -12.89 -23.21
N ILE A 436 31.63 -14.14 -22.95
CA ILE A 436 31.45 -15.16 -24.01
C ILE A 436 30.25 -14.82 -24.90
N VAL A 437 29.15 -14.34 -24.33
CA VAL A 437 27.92 -14.03 -25.10
C VAL A 437 28.17 -12.88 -26.10
N PRO A 438 28.75 -11.72 -25.74
CA PRO A 438 29.07 -10.68 -26.70
C PRO A 438 30.11 -11.12 -27.72
N MET A 439 31.16 -11.86 -27.30
CA MET A 439 32.17 -12.39 -28.24
C MET A 439 31.54 -13.38 -29.22
N GLY A 440 30.71 -14.28 -28.75
CA GLY A 440 29.97 -15.22 -29.62
C GLY A 440 29.04 -14.48 -30.60
N SER A 441 28.35 -13.43 -30.13
CA SER A 441 27.52 -12.61 -31.01
C SER A 441 28.33 -11.83 -32.03
N MET A 442 29.52 -11.30 -31.66
CA MET A 442 30.43 -10.64 -32.62
C MET A 442 30.96 -11.61 -33.65
N VAL A 443 31.37 -12.84 -33.25
CA VAL A 443 31.84 -13.87 -34.18
C VAL A 443 30.70 -14.30 -35.12
N THR A 444 29.50 -14.51 -34.62
CA THR A 444 28.35 -14.87 -35.48
C THR A 444 28.01 -13.75 -36.45
N LEU A 445 28.00 -12.48 -36.00
CA LEU A 445 27.81 -11.32 -36.89
C LEU A 445 28.93 -11.20 -37.94
N PHE A 446 30.18 -11.45 -37.56
CA PHE A 446 31.31 -11.44 -38.48
C PHE A 446 31.21 -12.58 -39.50
N LEU A 447 30.80 -13.77 -39.08
CA LEU A 447 30.57 -14.92 -40.00
C LEU A 447 29.39 -14.63 -40.93
N LEU A 448 28.28 -14.10 -40.42
CA LEU A 448 27.16 -13.67 -41.25
C LEU A 448 27.54 -12.56 -42.22
N TYR A 449 28.36 -11.59 -41.78
CA TYR A 449 28.92 -10.56 -42.66
C TYR A 449 29.79 -11.16 -43.77
N LYS A 450 30.70 -12.11 -43.42
CA LYS A 450 31.51 -12.81 -44.41
C LYS A 450 30.68 -13.65 -45.38
N LEU A 451 29.66 -14.38 -44.87
CA LEU A 451 28.72 -15.14 -45.71
C LEU A 451 27.94 -14.20 -46.64
N LYS A 452 27.45 -13.07 -46.14
CA LYS A 452 26.76 -12.05 -46.94
C LYS A 452 27.69 -11.44 -47.99
N LYS A 453 28.98 -11.18 -47.65
CA LYS A 453 29.98 -10.68 -48.58
C LYS A 453 30.35 -11.70 -49.65
N ASN A 454 30.46 -13.00 -49.31
CA ASN A 454 30.71 -14.07 -50.26
C ASN A 454 29.50 -14.37 -51.16
N LEU A 455 28.26 -14.23 -50.66
CA LEU A 455 27.02 -14.34 -51.43
C LEU A 455 26.84 -13.10 -52.35
N SER A 456 27.32 -11.92 -51.92
CA SER A 456 27.30 -10.70 -52.75
C SER A 456 28.23 -10.74 -53.95
N ASN A 457 29.26 -11.65 -53.93
CA ASN A 457 30.16 -11.87 -55.07
C ASN A 457 29.69 -12.95 -56.07
N LYS A 458 28.59 -13.65 -55.76
CA LYS A 458 27.93 -14.61 -56.68
C LYS A 458 26.46 -14.21 -56.88
N GLY A 459 26.22 -13.23 -57.72
CA GLY A 459 24.87 -12.92 -58.15
C GLY A 459 24.40 -11.49 -57.81
N LYS A 460 24.80 -10.55 -58.66
CA LYS A 460 24.04 -9.34 -58.85
C LYS A 460 22.67 -9.68 -59.48
N THR A 461 21.70 -9.90 -58.65
CA THR A 461 20.31 -9.53 -58.96
C THR A 461 19.77 -8.82 -57.73
N LYS A 462 19.93 -7.49 -57.76
CA LYS A 462 19.16 -6.61 -56.90
C LYS A 462 17.69 -6.75 -57.30
N GLU A 463 16.90 -7.52 -56.59
CA GLU A 463 15.51 -7.19 -56.44
C GLU A 463 15.45 -5.93 -55.56
N LYS A 464 15.49 -4.80 -56.25
CA LYS A 464 15.07 -3.51 -55.72
C LYS A 464 13.59 -3.69 -55.47
N MET A 465 13.19 -3.90 -54.23
CA MET A 465 11.80 -3.84 -53.83
C MET A 465 11.41 -2.36 -53.95
N GLU A 466 10.99 -1.96 -55.17
CA GLU A 466 10.44 -0.64 -55.44
C GLU A 466 9.04 -0.58 -54.87
N MET A 467 8.84 0.23 -53.84
CA MET A 467 7.51 0.58 -53.38
C MET A 467 6.78 1.30 -54.54
N GLN A 468 5.60 0.81 -54.93
CA GLN A 468 4.84 1.35 -56.02
C GLN A 468 4.33 2.76 -55.71
N ILE A 469 4.70 3.72 -56.52
CA ILE A 469 4.15 5.09 -56.41
C ILE A 469 2.95 5.19 -57.34
N PHE A 470 1.78 5.48 -56.77
CA PHE A 470 0.54 5.60 -57.52
C PHE A 470 0.32 7.09 -57.92
N ASP A 471 -0.16 7.28 -59.14
CA ASP A 471 -0.61 8.62 -59.55
C ASP A 471 -1.91 9.05 -58.85
N PHE A 472 -2.03 10.29 -58.51
CA PHE A 472 -3.18 10.86 -57.80
C PHE A 472 -4.51 10.63 -58.52
N ALA A 473 -4.52 10.82 -59.87
CA ALA A 473 -5.73 10.61 -60.65
C ALA A 473 -6.21 9.13 -60.58
N THR A 474 -5.28 8.20 -60.54
CA THR A 474 -5.57 6.77 -60.34
C THR A 474 -6.26 6.50 -59.01
N ILE A 475 -5.75 7.08 -57.92
CA ILE A 475 -6.31 6.90 -56.57
C ILE A 475 -7.63 7.66 -56.39
N ALA A 476 -7.74 8.87 -56.96
CA ALA A 476 -8.97 9.63 -56.94
C ALA A 476 -10.09 8.88 -57.69
N ASN A 477 -9.81 8.35 -58.89
CA ASN A 477 -10.76 7.54 -59.63
C ASN A 477 -11.13 6.23 -58.88
N ALA A 478 -10.15 5.56 -58.31
CA ALA A 478 -10.38 4.31 -57.56
C ALA A 478 -11.29 4.52 -56.34
N THR A 479 -11.24 5.70 -55.71
CA THR A 479 -12.04 6.07 -54.52
C THR A 479 -13.29 6.87 -54.85
N ASN A 480 -13.63 7.04 -56.11
CA ASN A 480 -14.70 7.93 -56.62
C ASN A 480 -14.56 9.37 -56.06
N ASN A 481 -13.40 9.98 -56.28
CA ASN A 481 -13.02 11.30 -55.78
C ASN A 481 -13.15 11.43 -54.23
N PHE A 482 -12.77 10.38 -53.50
CA PHE A 482 -12.85 10.31 -52.04
C PHE A 482 -14.28 10.52 -51.53
N SER A 483 -15.26 9.96 -52.25
CA SER A 483 -16.67 10.06 -51.90
C SER A 483 -16.93 9.62 -50.46
N SER A 484 -17.83 10.32 -49.76
CA SER A 484 -18.29 9.98 -48.43
C SER A 484 -18.87 8.55 -48.33
N ASN A 485 -19.46 8.06 -49.43
CA ASN A 485 -20.00 6.70 -49.51
C ASN A 485 -18.92 5.62 -49.47
N ASN A 486 -17.69 5.95 -49.80
CA ASN A 486 -16.55 5.07 -49.79
C ASN A 486 -15.68 5.24 -48.52
N LYS A 487 -16.10 6.10 -47.58
CA LYS A 487 -15.36 6.34 -46.34
C LYS A 487 -15.49 5.13 -45.40
N LEU A 488 -14.36 4.49 -45.08
CA LEU A 488 -14.28 3.33 -44.17
C LEU A 488 -14.17 3.77 -42.71
N GLY A 489 -13.53 4.92 -42.44
CA GLY A 489 -13.32 5.43 -41.10
C GLY A 489 -12.56 6.75 -41.10
N GLN A 490 -12.44 7.30 -39.90
CA GLN A 490 -11.67 8.53 -39.64
C GLN A 490 -10.90 8.31 -38.30
N GLY A 491 -9.61 8.46 -38.35
CA GLY A 491 -8.74 8.45 -37.17
C GLY A 491 -8.06 9.81 -36.96
N GLY A 492 -7.27 9.95 -35.92
CA GLY A 492 -6.50 11.16 -35.62
C GLY A 492 -5.57 11.61 -36.74
N PHE A 493 -5.24 10.72 -37.66
CA PHE A 493 -4.24 10.93 -38.72
C PHE A 493 -4.84 11.10 -40.12
N GLY A 494 -6.15 11.08 -40.27
CA GLY A 494 -6.84 11.30 -41.53
C GLY A 494 -7.97 10.33 -41.82
N ASN A 495 -8.57 10.49 -42.99
CA ASN A 495 -9.68 9.67 -43.45
C ASN A 495 -9.19 8.46 -44.26
N VAL A 496 -9.86 7.35 -44.12
CA VAL A 496 -9.61 6.11 -44.85
C VAL A 496 -10.79 5.84 -45.80
N TYR A 497 -10.48 5.55 -47.06
CA TYR A 497 -11.48 5.33 -48.12
C TYR A 497 -11.28 3.94 -48.76
N LYS A 498 -12.37 3.26 -49.05
CA LYS A 498 -12.38 2.09 -49.94
C LYS A 498 -12.19 2.53 -51.39
N GLY A 499 -11.39 1.81 -52.13
CA GLY A 499 -11.17 2.04 -53.52
C GLY A 499 -11.11 0.72 -54.33
N MET A 500 -11.29 0.85 -55.63
CA MET A 500 -11.14 -0.24 -56.59
C MET A 500 -10.22 0.21 -57.72
N LEU A 501 -9.09 -0.46 -57.88
CA LEU A 501 -8.19 -0.22 -59.01
C LEU A 501 -8.76 -0.79 -60.30
N LYS A 502 -8.29 -0.27 -61.45
CA LYS A 502 -8.76 -0.72 -62.78
C LYS A 502 -8.65 -2.21 -63.03
N GLU A 503 -7.74 -2.85 -62.31
CA GLU A 503 -7.49 -4.30 -62.38
C GLU A 503 -8.44 -5.12 -61.51
N GLY A 504 -9.48 -4.51 -60.93
CA GLY A 504 -10.42 -5.19 -60.02
C GLY A 504 -9.89 -5.39 -58.61
N LYS A 505 -8.76 -4.81 -58.25
CA LYS A 505 -8.15 -5.00 -56.92
C LYS A 505 -8.73 -3.98 -55.93
N GLU A 506 -9.31 -4.50 -54.82
CA GLU A 506 -9.80 -3.67 -53.71
C GLU A 506 -8.64 -3.12 -52.90
N ILE A 507 -8.70 -1.85 -52.57
CA ILE A 507 -7.71 -1.12 -51.78
C ILE A 507 -8.35 -0.29 -50.67
N ALA A 508 -7.59 -0.03 -49.59
CA ALA A 508 -7.90 0.97 -48.57
C ALA A 508 -6.91 2.13 -48.67
N VAL A 509 -7.41 3.33 -48.89
CA VAL A 509 -6.58 4.54 -49.07
C VAL A 509 -6.68 5.42 -47.83
N LYS A 510 -5.59 5.53 -47.08
CA LYS A 510 -5.46 6.44 -45.93
C LYS A 510 -4.94 7.81 -46.45
N ARG A 511 -5.81 8.83 -46.47
CA ARG A 511 -5.48 10.19 -46.87
C ARG A 511 -5.12 10.97 -45.62
N LEU A 512 -3.88 11.40 -45.51
CA LEU A 512 -3.36 12.09 -44.31
C LEU A 512 -3.84 13.56 -44.27
N SER A 513 -4.04 14.07 -43.04
CA SER A 513 -4.51 15.45 -42.82
C SER A 513 -3.44 16.46 -43.19
N LYS A 514 -3.86 17.58 -43.84
CA LYS A 514 -2.97 18.67 -44.31
C LYS A 514 -2.50 19.58 -43.15
N ASP A 515 -3.29 19.68 -42.08
CA ASP A 515 -3.16 20.73 -41.07
C ASP A 515 -2.21 20.37 -39.90
N SER A 516 -1.59 19.22 -39.92
CA SER A 516 -0.67 18.82 -38.87
C SER A 516 0.75 18.63 -39.43
N GLY A 517 1.72 19.41 -38.96
CA GLY A 517 3.16 19.17 -39.21
C GLY A 517 3.59 17.75 -38.83
N GLN A 518 2.80 17.09 -38.02
CA GLN A 518 2.89 15.69 -37.58
C GLN A 518 2.61 14.68 -38.73
N GLY A 519 1.81 15.05 -39.75
CA GLY A 519 1.47 14.16 -40.87
C GLY A 519 2.62 13.81 -41.80
N PHE A 520 3.70 14.61 -41.88
CA PHE A 520 4.90 14.27 -42.65
C PHE A 520 5.78 13.24 -41.95
N ASP A 521 5.99 13.40 -40.67
CA ASP A 521 6.82 12.50 -39.87
C ASP A 521 6.13 11.12 -39.72
N GLU A 522 4.82 11.09 -39.64
CA GLU A 522 4.02 9.86 -39.65
C GLU A 522 4.08 9.15 -41.00
N PHE A 523 3.87 9.86 -42.08
CA PHE A 523 4.00 9.29 -43.43
C PHE A 523 5.38 8.64 -43.59
N LYS A 524 6.45 9.34 -43.23
CA LYS A 524 7.82 8.84 -43.30
C LYS A 524 8.03 7.63 -42.38
N SER A 525 7.52 7.68 -41.15
CA SER A 525 7.62 6.61 -40.17
C SER A 525 6.84 5.38 -40.60
N GLU A 526 5.59 5.55 -41.05
CA GLU A 526 4.72 4.45 -41.49
C GLU A 526 5.27 3.77 -42.74
N VAL A 527 5.76 4.52 -43.72
CA VAL A 527 6.45 3.99 -44.90
C VAL A 527 7.72 3.23 -44.50
N THR A 528 8.54 3.81 -43.64
CA THR A 528 9.83 3.21 -43.25
C THR A 528 9.64 1.92 -42.45
N LEU A 529 8.65 1.89 -41.57
CA LEU A 529 8.36 0.73 -40.71
C LEU A 529 7.68 -0.39 -41.50
N ILE A 530 6.63 -0.10 -42.29
CA ILE A 530 5.85 -1.13 -42.97
C ILE A 530 6.64 -1.75 -44.13
N VAL A 531 7.45 -0.99 -44.85
CA VAL A 531 8.37 -1.55 -45.87
C VAL A 531 9.37 -2.54 -45.29
N LYS A 532 9.76 -2.35 -44.01
CA LYS A 532 10.68 -3.26 -43.29
C LYS A 532 9.99 -4.44 -42.62
N LEU A 533 8.70 -4.32 -42.31
CA LEU A 533 7.94 -5.27 -41.50
C LEU A 533 6.85 -5.94 -42.33
N GLN A 534 7.22 -6.78 -43.32
CA GLN A 534 6.26 -7.59 -44.05
C GLN A 534 6.04 -8.93 -43.29
N HIS A 535 4.81 -9.13 -42.84
CA HIS A 535 4.41 -10.38 -42.17
C HIS A 535 2.97 -10.73 -42.56
N ARG A 536 2.66 -12.02 -42.70
CA ARG A 536 1.32 -12.52 -43.09
C ARG A 536 0.17 -12.04 -42.17
N ASN A 537 0.47 -11.62 -40.97
CA ASN A 537 -0.49 -11.14 -39.98
C ASN A 537 -0.52 -9.58 -39.90
N LEU A 538 0.15 -8.89 -40.79
CA LEU A 538 0.16 -7.43 -40.88
C LEU A 538 -0.49 -6.99 -42.19
N VAL A 539 -1.26 -5.89 -42.16
CA VAL A 539 -1.89 -5.28 -43.33
C VAL A 539 -0.81 -4.91 -44.34
N LYS A 540 -0.98 -5.34 -45.59
CA LYS A 540 0.02 -5.13 -46.64
C LYS A 540 -0.09 -3.73 -47.22
N LEU A 541 1.02 -2.99 -47.25
CA LEU A 541 1.13 -1.71 -47.95
C LEU A 541 1.46 -2.00 -49.42
N PHE A 542 0.61 -1.52 -50.33
CA PHE A 542 0.85 -1.68 -51.77
C PHE A 542 1.72 -0.55 -52.32
N GLY A 543 1.61 0.63 -51.75
CA GLY A 543 2.37 1.79 -52.20
C GLY A 543 1.90 3.09 -51.58
N CYS A 544 2.37 4.19 -52.11
CA CYS A 544 1.97 5.52 -51.69
C CYS A 544 1.64 6.42 -52.90
N CYS A 545 0.92 7.52 -52.64
CA CYS A 545 0.69 8.59 -53.58
C CYS A 545 1.09 9.91 -52.94
N ILE A 546 1.91 10.69 -53.65
CA ILE A 546 2.38 12.02 -53.25
C ILE A 546 2.12 12.99 -54.38
N LYS A 547 1.30 14.04 -54.18
CA LYS A 547 1.03 15.10 -55.17
C LYS A 547 0.88 16.44 -54.45
N GLY A 548 1.88 17.30 -54.55
CA GLY A 548 1.92 18.54 -53.77
C GLY A 548 1.89 18.26 -52.26
N ASP A 549 0.89 18.80 -51.59
CA ASP A 549 0.70 18.58 -50.16
C ASP A 549 -0.13 17.33 -49.82
N GLU A 550 -0.69 16.65 -50.81
CA GLU A 550 -1.46 15.42 -50.61
C GLU A 550 -0.55 14.22 -50.42
N ARG A 551 -0.74 13.49 -49.34
CA ARG A 551 -0.02 12.26 -49.01
C ARG A 551 -1.01 11.17 -48.69
N MET A 552 -0.86 10.01 -49.31
CA MET A 552 -1.76 8.90 -49.15
C MET A 552 -0.96 7.60 -49.09
N LEU A 553 -1.41 6.68 -48.25
CA LEU A 553 -0.90 5.32 -48.15
C LEU A 553 -1.95 4.37 -48.68
N ILE A 554 -1.55 3.44 -49.54
CA ILE A 554 -2.44 2.51 -50.23
C ILE A 554 -2.19 1.10 -49.68
N TYR A 555 -3.18 0.57 -48.94
CA TYR A 555 -3.15 -0.74 -48.30
C TYR A 555 -4.08 -1.72 -49.00
N GLU A 556 -3.91 -3.01 -48.67
CA GLU A 556 -4.93 -4.00 -48.96
C GLU A 556 -6.22 -3.70 -48.22
N TYR A 557 -7.36 -3.92 -48.85
CA TYR A 557 -8.66 -3.79 -48.21
C TYR A 557 -9.02 -5.08 -47.44
N LEU A 558 -9.33 -4.94 -46.16
CA LEU A 558 -9.78 -6.02 -45.29
C LEU A 558 -11.27 -5.84 -44.95
N PRO A 559 -12.17 -6.76 -45.41
CA PRO A 559 -13.62 -6.59 -45.29
C PRO A 559 -14.12 -6.70 -43.84
N ASN A 560 -13.36 -7.36 -42.95
CA ASN A 560 -13.78 -7.65 -41.58
C ASN A 560 -13.62 -6.50 -40.61
N LYS A 561 -13.30 -5.29 -41.10
CA LYS A 561 -13.11 -4.06 -40.29
C LYS A 561 -11.93 -4.16 -39.31
N SER A 562 -11.84 -3.20 -38.39
CA SER A 562 -10.77 -3.09 -37.42
C SER A 562 -11.07 -3.88 -36.15
N LEU A 563 -10.04 -4.40 -35.49
CA LEU A 563 -10.13 -5.24 -34.28
C LEU A 563 -10.78 -4.49 -33.09
N ASP A 564 -10.67 -3.17 -33.04
CA ASP A 564 -11.32 -2.34 -32.02
C ASP A 564 -12.85 -2.46 -32.07
N ASN A 565 -13.45 -2.62 -33.27
CA ASN A 565 -14.88 -2.87 -33.41
C ASN A 565 -15.33 -4.19 -32.80
N PHE A 566 -14.43 -5.19 -32.72
CA PHE A 566 -14.73 -6.47 -32.07
C PHE A 566 -14.47 -6.45 -30.56
N ILE A 567 -13.48 -5.66 -30.12
CA ILE A 567 -13.12 -5.59 -28.69
C ILE A 567 -14.03 -4.62 -27.94
N PHE A 568 -14.39 -3.50 -28.56
CA PHE A 568 -15.15 -2.42 -27.90
C PHE A 568 -16.59 -2.26 -28.42
N GLY A 569 -16.94 -2.89 -29.54
CA GLY A 569 -18.28 -2.82 -30.14
C GLY A 569 -19.37 -3.56 -29.37
N CYS A 570 -19.04 -4.40 -28.40
CA CYS A 570 -19.99 -5.16 -27.58
C CYS A 570 -20.50 -4.41 -26.34
N LEU A 571 -20.14 -3.14 -26.14
CA LEU A 571 -20.52 -2.33 -24.97
C LEU A 571 -21.60 -1.29 -25.24
N VAL A 572 -22.25 -1.25 -26.41
CA VAL A 572 -23.24 -0.22 -26.78
C VAL A 572 -24.68 -0.75 -26.93
N GLU A 573 -24.95 -2.01 -26.70
CA GLU A 573 -26.34 -2.54 -26.70
C GLU A 573 -26.69 -3.24 -25.38
N ILE A 574 -26.72 -2.49 -24.26
CA ILE A 574 -27.64 -2.78 -23.14
C ILE A 574 -28.30 -1.45 -22.78
N LYS A 575 -29.42 -1.17 -23.44
CA LYS A 575 -30.47 -0.30 -22.92
C LYS A 575 -31.45 -1.12 -22.13
#